data_979ae31a0e8a631480d27d36681d3cdf
#
_entry.id   979ae31a0e8a631480d27d36681d3cdf
#
_cell.length_a   1.000
_cell.length_b   1.000
_cell.length_c   1.000
_cell.angle_alpha   90.00
_cell.angle_beta   90.00
_cell.angle_gamma   90.00
#
_symmetry.space_group_name_H-M   'P 1'
#
loop_
_entity.id
_entity.type
_entity.pdbx_description
1 polymer ?
#
loop_
_entity_poly.entity_id
_entity_poly.type
_entity_poly.pdbx_seq_one_letter_code
_entity_poly.pdbx_strand_id
1 'polypeptide(L)'
;MNNRKITLLGPQGTNIFIFLIFLFFNFISWFTLYTLTDFQGLEFEVDNILTRQVVFSILSVIVFFLLTYLSIENLQRYANFLFFVIVSLLGALLFTQPKLGVRRWFDLGPIDVQPSEFAKVIIVVFVANLLSKNFNKGILISLIFGTVLLINFQPDLGTALILSLIHISEPTRHLDI
;
A
#
# COMPACT_ATOMS: atom_id res chain seq x y z
N MET A 1 -5.71 -30.93 14.99
CA MET A 1 -5.79 -29.82 14.02
C MET A 1 -4.57 -28.93 14.23
N ASN A 2 -3.68 -28.95 13.27
CA ASN A 2 -2.36 -28.34 13.41
C ASN A 2 -2.47 -26.84 13.06
N ASN A 3 -2.53 -25.98 14.07
CA ASN A 3 -2.50 -24.52 13.90
C ASN A 3 -1.11 -24.13 13.37
N ARG A 4 -0.89 -24.27 12.05
CA ARG A 4 0.22 -23.59 11.42
C ARG A 4 -0.13 -22.08 11.48
N LYS A 5 0.51 -21.38 12.40
CA LYS A 5 0.57 -19.91 12.36
C LYS A 5 1.18 -19.56 10.99
N ILE A 6 0.33 -19.17 10.07
CA ILE A 6 0.78 -18.59 8.80
C ILE A 6 1.29 -17.21 9.17
N THR A 7 2.59 -17.09 9.43
CA THR A 7 3.24 -15.80 9.51
C THR A 7 3.27 -15.19 8.10
N LEU A 8 2.96 -13.91 7.98
CA LEU A 8 2.99 -13.16 6.70
C LEU A 8 4.33 -13.29 5.95
N LEU A 9 5.34 -13.67 6.67
CA LEU A 9 6.68 -13.89 6.18
C LEU A 9 6.93 -15.38 6.29
N GLY A 10 7.03 -16.03 5.13
CA GLY A 10 7.38 -17.44 4.98
C GLY A 10 8.70 -17.81 5.67
N PRO A 11 9.32 -18.96 5.34
CA PRO A 11 10.55 -19.40 5.99
C PRO A 11 11.57 -18.25 6.06
N GLN A 12 12.30 -18.16 7.15
CA GLN A 12 13.22 -17.05 7.48
C GLN A 12 14.11 -16.58 6.32
N GLY A 13 14.42 -17.46 5.38
CA GLY A 13 15.21 -17.15 4.19
C GLY A 13 14.53 -16.21 3.20
N THR A 14 13.21 -16.31 3.03
CA THR A 14 12.46 -15.43 2.09
C THR A 14 12.45 -14.01 2.56
N ASN A 15 12.38 -13.78 3.87
CA ASN A 15 12.39 -12.45 4.46
C ASN A 15 13.73 -11.75 4.28
N ILE A 16 14.83 -12.49 4.47
CA ILE A 16 16.18 -11.98 4.26
C ILE A 16 16.37 -11.62 2.79
N PHE A 17 15.91 -12.46 1.86
CA PHE A 17 16.03 -12.20 0.43
C PHE A 17 15.29 -10.93 0.02
N ILE A 18 14.03 -10.75 0.45
CA ILE A 18 13.24 -9.54 0.19
C ILE A 18 13.91 -8.31 0.80
N PHE A 19 14.43 -8.44 2.02
CA PHE A 19 15.14 -7.35 2.68
C PHE A 19 16.44 -6.96 1.96
N LEU A 20 17.20 -7.93 1.44
CA LEU A 20 18.40 -7.66 0.65
C LEU A 20 18.06 -6.96 -0.68
N ILE A 21 16.99 -7.38 -1.37
CA ILE A 21 16.50 -6.68 -2.57
C ILE A 21 16.13 -5.24 -2.23
N PHE A 22 15.40 -5.02 -1.14
CA PHE A 22 15.03 -3.70 -0.67
C PHE A 22 16.26 -2.82 -0.42
N LEU A 23 17.28 -3.34 0.29
CA LEU A 23 18.53 -2.62 0.53
C LEU A 23 19.28 -2.30 -0.77
N PHE A 24 19.31 -3.23 -1.71
CA PHE A 24 19.93 -3.04 -3.02
C PHE A 24 19.30 -1.88 -3.80
N PHE A 25 17.95 -1.82 -3.87
CA PHE A 25 17.28 -0.72 -4.54
C PHE A 25 17.46 0.62 -3.81
N ASN A 26 17.49 0.61 -2.47
CA ASN A 26 17.81 1.81 -1.70
C ASN A 26 19.22 2.31 -1.99
N PHE A 27 20.20 1.41 -2.06
CA PHE A 27 21.58 1.76 -2.42
C PHE A 27 21.67 2.40 -3.81
N ILE A 28 21.02 1.80 -4.82
CA ILE A 28 20.96 2.38 -6.17
C ILE A 28 20.32 3.77 -6.13
N SER A 29 19.21 3.93 -5.42
CA SER A 29 18.53 5.22 -5.30
C SER A 29 19.42 6.28 -4.66
N TRP A 30 20.10 5.96 -3.56
CA TRP A 30 21.04 6.89 -2.91
C TRP A 30 22.22 7.25 -3.80
N PHE A 31 22.80 6.25 -4.47
CA PHE A 31 23.90 6.46 -5.39
C PHE A 31 23.49 7.39 -6.56
N THR A 32 22.33 7.15 -7.15
CA THR A 32 21.80 7.96 -8.24
C THR A 32 21.55 9.41 -7.79
N LEU A 33 20.90 9.60 -6.64
CA LEU A 33 20.65 10.94 -6.11
C LEU A 33 21.95 11.65 -5.75
N TYR A 34 22.90 10.95 -5.17
CA TYR A 34 24.22 11.50 -4.85
C TYR A 34 24.98 11.98 -6.08
N THR A 35 24.91 11.26 -7.19
CA THR A 35 25.56 11.67 -8.45
C THR A 35 24.84 12.81 -9.15
N LEU A 36 23.53 12.98 -8.92
CA LEU A 36 22.73 14.05 -9.53
C LEU A 36 22.76 15.36 -8.73
N THR A 37 22.90 15.28 -7.42
CA THR A 37 23.13 16.47 -6.59
C THR A 37 24.61 16.78 -6.60
N ASP A 38 25.04 17.64 -7.55
CA ASP A 38 26.41 18.14 -7.58
C ASP A 38 26.89 18.46 -6.16
N PHE A 39 28.11 18.05 -5.84
CA PHE A 39 28.80 18.04 -4.54
C PHE A 39 28.82 19.36 -3.76
N GLN A 40 27.90 20.26 -3.98
CA GLN A 40 27.80 21.55 -3.32
C GLN A 40 27.09 21.40 -1.96
N GLY A 41 27.88 20.94 -0.99
CA GLY A 41 27.53 21.02 0.43
C GLY A 41 26.43 20.04 0.85
N LEU A 42 26.82 18.95 1.52
CA LEU A 42 25.91 18.13 2.32
C LEU A 42 25.40 18.93 3.54
N GLU A 43 24.65 19.99 3.31
CA GLU A 43 23.87 20.62 4.36
C GLU A 43 22.61 19.78 4.56
N PHE A 44 22.39 19.32 5.79
CA PHE A 44 21.18 18.61 6.19
C PHE A 44 20.01 19.59 6.24
N GLU A 45 19.63 20.13 5.09
CA GLU A 45 18.38 20.85 4.96
C GLU A 45 17.25 19.85 4.69
N VAL A 46 16.14 20.01 5.41
CA VAL A 46 14.95 19.15 5.28
C VAL A 46 14.40 19.18 3.85
N ASP A 47 14.66 20.22 3.09
CA ASP A 47 14.27 20.38 1.69
C ASP A 47 15.20 19.68 0.69
N ASN A 48 16.35 19.18 1.14
CA ASN A 48 17.24 18.43 0.27
C ASN A 48 16.65 17.05 -0.05
N ILE A 49 16.51 16.74 -1.34
CA ILE A 49 15.96 15.48 -1.86
C ILE A 49 16.71 14.26 -1.26
N LEU A 50 18.02 14.36 -1.09
CA LEU A 50 18.85 13.32 -0.49
C LEU A 50 18.49 13.06 0.96
N THR A 51 18.33 14.12 1.77
CA THR A 51 17.94 14.02 3.17
C THR A 51 16.57 13.36 3.30
N ARG A 52 15.59 13.77 2.48
CA ARG A 52 14.25 13.17 2.45
C ARG A 52 14.33 11.67 2.10
N GLN A 53 15.13 11.29 1.10
CA GLN A 53 15.30 9.89 0.71
C GLN A 53 15.89 9.04 1.83
N VAL A 54 16.90 9.54 2.55
CA VAL A 54 17.50 8.83 3.70
C VAL A 54 16.49 8.65 4.82
N VAL A 55 15.73 9.70 5.16
CA VAL A 55 14.70 9.65 6.22
C VAL A 55 13.62 8.64 5.85
N PHE A 56 13.10 8.65 4.62
CA PHE A 56 12.09 7.69 4.18
C PHE A 56 12.63 6.26 4.10
N SER A 57 13.90 6.07 3.76
CA SER A 57 14.54 4.75 3.78
C SER A 57 14.63 4.19 5.20
N ILE A 58 15.04 5.00 6.18
CA ILE A 58 15.07 4.59 7.60
C ILE A 58 13.64 4.25 8.07
N LEU A 59 12.67 5.10 7.77
CA LEU A 59 11.27 4.85 8.12
C LEU A 59 10.76 3.55 7.50
N SER A 60 11.11 3.29 6.24
CA SER A 60 10.71 2.05 5.53
C SER A 60 11.31 0.81 6.18
N VAL A 61 12.56 0.86 6.66
CA VAL A 61 13.19 -0.23 7.42
C VAL A 61 12.43 -0.48 8.73
N ILE A 62 12.08 0.58 9.46
CA ILE A 62 11.31 0.46 10.70
C ILE A 62 9.95 -0.18 10.43
N VAL A 63 9.23 0.30 9.41
CA VAL A 63 7.93 -0.25 9.01
C VAL A 63 8.06 -1.70 8.57
N PHE A 64 9.11 -2.06 7.81
CA PHE A 64 9.37 -3.44 7.41
C PHE A 64 9.45 -4.36 8.63
N PHE A 65 10.26 -4.01 9.63
CA PHE A 65 10.36 -4.83 10.85
C PHE A 65 9.06 -4.85 11.66
N LEU A 66 8.36 -3.73 11.79
CA LEU A 66 7.06 -3.70 12.47
C LEU A 66 6.04 -4.64 11.79
N LEU A 67 5.99 -4.64 10.47
CA LEU A 67 5.10 -5.51 9.69
C LEU A 67 5.46 -7.01 9.84
N THR A 68 6.72 -7.35 10.15
CA THR A 68 7.10 -8.76 10.37
C THR A 68 6.43 -9.35 11.62
N TYR A 69 6.02 -8.52 12.58
CA TYR A 69 5.32 -8.96 13.79
C TYR A 69 3.81 -9.03 13.63
N LEU A 70 3.25 -8.54 12.51
CA LEU A 70 1.81 -8.63 12.26
C LEU A 70 1.43 -10.05 11.84
N SER A 71 0.47 -10.65 12.54
CA SER A 71 -0.12 -11.91 12.12
C SER A 71 -1.26 -11.68 11.12
N ILE A 72 -1.43 -12.60 10.17
CA ILE A 72 -2.53 -12.56 9.20
C ILE A 72 -3.88 -12.54 9.91
N GLU A 73 -4.02 -13.30 11.01
CA GLU A 73 -5.25 -13.36 11.79
C GLU A 73 -5.63 -11.98 12.37
N ASN A 74 -4.64 -11.22 12.86
CA ASN A 74 -4.89 -9.86 13.34
C ASN A 74 -5.30 -8.94 12.19
N LEU A 75 -4.62 -9.03 11.06
CA LEU A 75 -4.94 -8.23 9.89
C LEU A 75 -6.37 -8.53 9.38
N GLN A 76 -6.75 -9.80 9.31
CA GLN A 76 -8.11 -10.22 8.95
C GLN A 76 -9.17 -9.76 9.95
N ARG A 77 -8.84 -9.75 11.25
CA ARG A 77 -9.75 -9.27 12.30
C ARG A 77 -10.14 -7.81 12.08
N TYR A 78 -9.18 -6.98 11.70
CA TYR A 78 -9.38 -5.55 11.49
C TYR A 78 -9.68 -5.18 10.04
N ALA A 79 -9.74 -6.14 9.11
CA ALA A 79 -9.89 -5.89 7.67
C ALA A 79 -11.13 -5.03 7.34
N ASN A 80 -12.28 -5.31 7.95
CA ASN A 80 -13.50 -4.52 7.71
C ASN A 80 -13.34 -3.09 8.21
N PHE A 81 -12.80 -2.89 9.40
CA PHE A 81 -12.55 -1.56 9.95
C PHE A 81 -11.58 -0.77 9.07
N LEU A 82 -10.45 -1.38 8.70
CA LEU A 82 -9.45 -0.76 7.82
C LEU A 82 -10.04 -0.40 6.45
N PHE A 83 -10.92 -1.26 5.90
CA PHE A 83 -11.59 -0.98 4.65
C PHE A 83 -12.46 0.29 4.73
N PHE A 84 -13.28 0.42 5.76
CA PHE A 84 -14.10 1.62 5.93
C PHE A 84 -13.27 2.87 6.19
N VAL A 85 -12.19 2.77 6.95
CA VAL A 85 -11.25 3.88 7.17
C VAL A 85 -10.64 4.33 5.85
N ILE A 86 -10.11 3.41 5.03
CA ILE A 86 -9.46 3.79 3.78
C ILE A 86 -10.44 4.35 2.75
N VAL A 87 -11.65 3.81 2.65
CA VAL A 87 -12.71 4.35 1.78
C VAL A 87 -13.11 5.75 2.23
N SER A 88 -13.21 6.00 3.54
CA SER A 88 -13.49 7.34 4.08
C SER A 88 -12.36 8.33 3.74
N LEU A 89 -11.10 7.92 3.85
CA LEU A 89 -9.95 8.75 3.47
C LEU A 89 -9.94 9.05 1.97
N LEU A 90 -10.24 8.06 1.12
CA LEU A 90 -10.39 8.27 -0.33
C LEU A 90 -11.52 9.25 -0.64
N GLY A 91 -12.65 9.12 0.05
CA GLY A 91 -13.77 10.07 -0.08
C GLY A 91 -13.40 11.49 0.38
N ALA A 92 -12.66 11.60 1.49
CA ALA A 92 -12.22 12.90 2.02
C ALA A 92 -11.28 13.64 1.04
N LEU A 93 -10.47 12.93 0.27
CA LEU A 93 -9.61 13.54 -0.75
C LEU A 93 -10.38 14.33 -1.82
N LEU A 94 -11.62 13.94 -2.13
CA LEU A 94 -12.45 14.65 -3.12
C LEU A 94 -12.75 16.08 -2.68
N PHE A 95 -12.69 16.37 -1.38
CA PHE A 95 -12.94 17.69 -0.79
C PHE A 95 -11.67 18.49 -0.52
N THR A 96 -10.48 17.92 -0.79
CA THR A 96 -9.20 18.64 -0.61
C THR A 96 -8.89 19.55 -1.80
N GLN A 97 -7.96 20.49 -1.59
CA GLN A 97 -7.43 21.32 -2.67
C GLN A 97 -6.61 20.44 -3.64
N PRO A 98 -6.78 20.63 -4.97
CA PRO A 98 -6.01 19.87 -5.93
C PRO A 98 -4.52 20.27 -5.89
N LYS A 99 -3.62 19.28 -5.85
CA LYS A 99 -2.18 19.44 -6.00
C LYS A 99 -1.78 19.02 -7.41
N LEU A 100 -1.15 19.89 -8.17
CA LEU A 100 -0.82 19.64 -9.59
C LEU A 100 -2.04 19.26 -10.47
N GLY A 101 -3.22 19.80 -10.14
CA GLY A 101 -4.45 19.55 -10.88
C GLY A 101 -5.17 18.24 -10.50
N VAL A 102 -4.65 17.46 -9.54
CA VAL A 102 -5.23 16.19 -9.10
C VAL A 102 -5.38 16.15 -7.58
N ARG A 103 -6.37 15.37 -7.08
CA ARG A 103 -6.67 15.21 -5.65
C ARG A 103 -6.29 13.81 -5.18
N ARG A 104 -4.98 13.51 -5.15
CA ARG A 104 -4.46 12.17 -4.81
C ARG A 104 -3.74 12.12 -3.48
N TRP A 105 -3.29 13.27 -2.98
CA TRP A 105 -2.43 13.34 -1.81
C TRP A 105 -3.03 14.22 -0.73
N PHE A 106 -2.90 13.77 0.51
CA PHE A 106 -2.98 14.66 1.65
C PHE A 106 -1.63 15.36 1.81
N ASP A 107 -1.62 16.66 1.67
CA ASP A 107 -0.46 17.49 1.94
C ASP A 107 -0.37 17.73 3.46
N LEU A 108 0.61 17.11 4.09
CA LEU A 108 0.91 17.26 5.52
C LEU A 108 2.15 18.15 5.74
N GLY A 109 2.49 18.99 4.77
CA GLY A 109 3.65 19.86 4.77
C GLY A 109 4.90 19.13 4.24
N PRO A 110 5.77 18.57 5.10
CA PRO A 110 6.99 17.90 4.62
C PRO A 110 6.73 16.55 3.94
N ILE A 111 5.54 15.97 4.13
CA ILE A 111 5.17 14.63 3.66
C ILE A 111 3.84 14.66 2.92
N ASP A 112 3.81 14.08 1.73
CA ASP A 112 2.59 13.81 0.99
C ASP A 112 2.17 12.36 1.23
N VAL A 113 0.92 12.15 1.68
CA VAL A 113 0.37 10.81 1.90
C VAL A 113 -0.68 10.51 0.84
N GLN A 114 -0.49 9.40 0.11
CA GLN A 114 -1.43 8.94 -0.91
C GLN A 114 -2.25 7.75 -0.37
N PRO A 115 -3.53 7.94 -0.01
CA PRO A 115 -4.36 6.86 0.53
C PRO A 115 -4.55 5.68 -0.41
N SER A 116 -4.55 5.89 -1.74
CA SER A 116 -4.71 4.81 -2.72
C SER A 116 -3.58 3.77 -2.66
N GLU A 117 -2.37 4.12 -2.20
CA GLU A 117 -1.28 3.16 -1.99
C GLU A 117 -1.62 2.15 -0.87
N PHE A 118 -2.17 2.66 0.23
CA PHE A 118 -2.63 1.80 1.34
C PHE A 118 -3.89 1.02 0.95
N ALA A 119 -4.77 1.62 0.15
CA ALA A 119 -6.00 0.99 -0.32
C ALA A 119 -5.73 -0.33 -1.05
N LYS A 120 -4.69 -0.41 -1.88
CA LYS A 120 -4.32 -1.64 -2.61
C LYS A 120 -4.14 -2.83 -1.66
N VAL A 121 -3.39 -2.64 -0.57
CA VAL A 121 -3.12 -3.71 0.40
C VAL A 121 -4.37 -4.04 1.23
N ILE A 122 -5.07 -3.01 1.72
CA ILE A 122 -6.24 -3.17 2.59
C ILE A 122 -7.37 -3.87 1.84
N ILE A 123 -7.61 -3.52 0.57
CA ILE A 123 -8.67 -4.13 -0.24
C ILE A 123 -8.39 -5.62 -0.49
N VAL A 124 -7.15 -6.00 -0.79
CA VAL A 124 -6.78 -7.41 -0.96
C VAL A 124 -7.09 -8.22 0.30
N VAL A 125 -6.68 -7.71 1.47
CA VAL A 125 -6.94 -8.38 2.76
C VAL A 125 -8.44 -8.43 3.07
N PHE A 126 -9.17 -7.36 2.79
CA PHE A 126 -10.62 -7.28 2.98
C PHE A 126 -11.36 -8.30 2.11
N VAL A 127 -11.04 -8.37 0.83
CA VAL A 127 -11.62 -9.33 -0.12
C VAL A 127 -11.32 -10.75 0.32
N ALA A 128 -10.08 -11.08 0.65
CA ALA A 128 -9.69 -12.40 1.12
C ALA A 128 -10.44 -12.79 2.41
N ASN A 129 -10.63 -11.85 3.35
CA ASN A 129 -11.39 -12.08 4.58
C ASN A 129 -12.88 -12.34 4.31
N LEU A 130 -13.52 -11.62 3.38
CA LEU A 130 -14.93 -11.82 3.06
C LEU A 130 -15.16 -13.12 2.27
N LEU A 131 -14.27 -13.47 1.34
CA LEU A 131 -14.36 -14.71 0.59
C LEU A 131 -14.20 -15.93 1.51
N SER A 132 -13.32 -15.87 2.50
CA SER A 132 -13.14 -16.95 3.48
C SER A 132 -14.40 -17.20 4.35
N LYS A 133 -15.29 -16.21 4.46
CA LYS A 133 -16.54 -16.27 5.23
C LYS A 133 -17.78 -16.56 4.39
N ASN A 134 -17.62 -16.96 3.13
CA ASN A 134 -18.72 -17.17 2.18
C ASN A 134 -19.69 -15.97 2.09
N PHE A 135 -19.14 -14.76 2.12
CA PHE A 135 -19.92 -13.53 2.03
C PHE A 135 -20.59 -13.40 0.66
N ASN A 136 -21.71 -12.67 0.58
CA ASN A 136 -22.43 -12.46 -0.67
C ASN A 136 -21.53 -11.79 -1.72
N LYS A 137 -21.23 -12.52 -2.80
CA LYS A 137 -20.34 -12.06 -3.87
C LYS A 137 -20.85 -10.80 -4.57
N GLY A 138 -22.16 -10.65 -4.72
CA GLY A 138 -22.75 -9.46 -5.33
C GLY A 138 -22.48 -8.19 -4.54
N ILE A 139 -22.61 -8.25 -3.20
CA ILE A 139 -22.30 -7.13 -2.32
C ILE A 139 -20.80 -6.84 -2.33
N LEU A 140 -19.95 -7.88 -2.29
CA LEU A 140 -18.51 -7.73 -2.38
C LEU A 140 -18.09 -7.00 -3.66
N ILE A 141 -18.61 -7.44 -4.80
CA ILE A 141 -18.39 -6.82 -6.11
C ILE A 141 -18.78 -5.34 -6.10
N SER A 142 -19.96 -5.02 -5.54
CA SER A 142 -20.46 -3.64 -5.47
C SER A 142 -19.54 -2.75 -4.60
N LEU A 143 -19.02 -3.26 -3.49
CA LEU A 143 -18.09 -2.53 -2.60
C LEU A 143 -16.76 -2.24 -3.32
N ILE A 144 -16.18 -3.23 -4.00
CA ILE A 144 -14.93 -3.05 -4.76
C ILE A 144 -15.15 -2.07 -5.90
N PHE A 145 -16.24 -2.24 -6.67
CA PHE A 145 -16.57 -1.35 -7.78
C PHE A 145 -16.73 0.10 -7.31
N GLY A 146 -17.46 0.33 -6.21
CA GLY A 146 -17.58 1.66 -5.60
C GLY A 146 -16.23 2.26 -5.21
N THR A 147 -15.32 1.45 -4.68
CA THR A 147 -13.97 1.92 -4.30
C THR A 147 -13.13 2.24 -5.54
N VAL A 148 -13.21 1.42 -6.59
CA VAL A 148 -12.53 1.69 -7.87
C VAL A 148 -13.04 2.99 -8.50
N LEU A 149 -14.35 3.22 -8.46
CA LEU A 149 -14.94 4.48 -8.93
C LEU A 149 -14.40 5.70 -8.15
N LEU A 150 -14.32 5.62 -6.81
CA LEU A 150 -13.75 6.68 -5.99
C LEU A 150 -12.32 7.02 -6.40
N ILE A 151 -11.49 6.01 -6.63
CA ILE A 151 -10.10 6.17 -7.05
C ILE A 151 -10.03 6.75 -8.47
N ASN A 152 -10.93 6.34 -9.35
CA ASN A 152 -10.98 6.87 -10.72
C ASN A 152 -11.36 8.36 -10.76
N PHE A 153 -12.22 8.83 -9.85
CA PHE A 153 -12.52 10.26 -9.68
C PHE A 153 -11.31 11.10 -9.18
N GLN A 154 -10.26 10.44 -8.69
CA GLN A 154 -9.00 11.08 -8.28
C GLN A 154 -7.96 11.10 -9.41
N PRO A 155 -8.31 10.92 -10.66
CA PRO A 155 -7.61 10.48 -11.89
C PRO A 155 -6.39 9.58 -11.62
N ASP A 156 -6.54 8.56 -10.78
CA ASP A 156 -5.50 7.56 -10.51
C ASP A 156 -5.77 6.26 -11.29
N LEU A 157 -5.56 6.31 -12.60
CA LEU A 157 -5.82 5.18 -13.50
C LEU A 157 -4.96 3.95 -13.16
N GLY A 158 -3.73 4.13 -12.70
CA GLY A 158 -2.83 3.02 -12.36
C GLY A 158 -3.38 2.17 -11.22
N THR A 159 -3.77 2.81 -10.11
CA THR A 159 -4.37 2.12 -8.97
C THR A 159 -5.74 1.53 -9.31
N ALA A 160 -6.57 2.25 -10.07
CA ALA A 160 -7.87 1.75 -10.51
C ALA A 160 -7.75 0.48 -11.37
N LEU A 161 -6.78 0.42 -12.29
CA LEU A 161 -6.51 -0.76 -13.11
C LEU A 161 -6.06 -1.97 -12.28
N ILE A 162 -5.13 -1.77 -11.33
CA ILE A 162 -4.65 -2.85 -10.47
C ILE A 162 -5.81 -3.45 -9.66
N LEU A 163 -6.66 -2.62 -9.07
CA LEU A 163 -7.81 -3.08 -8.30
C LEU A 163 -8.86 -3.76 -9.17
N SER A 164 -9.06 -3.29 -10.41
CA SER A 164 -9.94 -3.95 -11.38
C SER A 164 -9.43 -5.34 -11.77
N LEU A 165 -8.12 -5.52 -11.94
CA LEU A 165 -7.51 -6.82 -12.23
C LEU A 165 -7.67 -7.80 -11.06
N ILE A 166 -7.52 -7.36 -9.82
CA ILE A 166 -7.79 -8.17 -8.64
C ILE A 166 -9.24 -8.66 -8.65
N HIS A 167 -10.17 -7.76 -9.01
CA HIS A 167 -11.59 -8.10 -9.09
C HIS A 167 -11.91 -9.14 -10.17
N ILE A 168 -11.24 -9.09 -11.33
CA ILE A 168 -11.48 -10.01 -12.45
C ILE A 168 -10.87 -11.39 -12.18
N SER A 169 -9.74 -11.47 -11.49
CA SER A 169 -9.00 -12.72 -11.26
C SER A 169 -9.61 -13.62 -10.18
N GLU A 170 -10.33 -13.08 -9.21
CA GLU A 170 -10.88 -13.85 -8.09
C GLU A 170 -12.18 -14.63 -8.38
N PRO A 171 -13.16 -14.14 -9.17
CA PRO A 171 -14.41 -14.87 -9.38
C PRO A 171 -14.26 -16.16 -10.18
N THR A 172 -13.19 -16.31 -10.96
CA THR A 172 -13.00 -17.46 -11.86
C THR A 172 -12.51 -18.72 -11.14
N ARG A 173 -11.99 -18.60 -9.93
CA ARG A 173 -11.37 -19.73 -9.18
C ARG A 173 -12.38 -20.74 -8.61
N HIS A 174 -13.69 -20.49 -8.71
CA HIS A 174 -14.75 -21.36 -8.16
C HIS A 174 -15.77 -21.85 -9.18
N LEU A 175 -15.47 -21.78 -10.49
CA LEU A 175 -16.33 -22.33 -11.53
C LEU A 175 -15.94 -23.74 -11.97
N ASP A 176 -14.84 -24.28 -11.44
CA ASP A 176 -14.34 -25.62 -11.73
C ASP A 176 -14.65 -26.57 -10.55
N ILE A 177 -15.95 -26.82 -10.31
CA ILE A 177 -16.45 -28.01 -9.58
C ILE A 177 -17.73 -28.48 -10.26
#